data_d9b79849c12061dc84d54f096419519b
#
_entry.id   d9b79849c12061dc84d54f096419519b
#
_cell.length_a   1.000
_cell.length_b   1.000
_cell.length_c   1.000
_cell.angle_alpha   90.00
_cell.angle_beta   90.00
_cell.angle_gamma   90.00
#
_symmetry.space_group_name_H-M   'P 1'
#
loop_
_entity.id
_entity.type
_entity.pdbx_description
1 polymer ?
#
loop_
_entity_poly.entity_id
_entity_poly.type
_entity_poly.pdbx_seq_one_letter_code
_entity_poly.pdbx_strand_id
1 'polypeptide(L)'
;MFSPIFTSGKLREMFYLIIECSQHLEKYLDKRVEKGEPIECCEVTAKFTTDVIGTCVFGIEMSAMADEDSEFRKMGREVFAVNVENVIRQKMKLFMPKLYHLLGYIIPDRKLAPFFIKIVTDTIKYRKENNIVRPDFINMLMEVQKHPEKFENIGTSYRHLIL
;
A
#
# COMPACT_ATOMS: atom_id res chain seq x y z
N MET A 1 14.80 4.62 6.26
CA MET A 1 14.57 3.21 6.64
C MET A 1 13.40 3.18 7.61
N PHE A 2 12.27 2.50 7.28
CA PHE A 2 11.02 2.51 8.07
C PHE A 2 11.03 1.51 9.25
N SER A 3 12.20 1.01 9.63
CA SER A 3 12.37 -0.07 10.62
C SER A 3 11.60 0.09 11.94
N PRO A 4 11.46 1.29 12.53
CA PRO A 4 10.76 1.42 13.82
C PRO A 4 9.23 1.45 13.71
N ILE A 5 8.72 1.66 12.52
CA ILE A 5 7.28 1.61 12.26
C ILE A 5 6.83 0.14 12.15
N PHE A 6 7.72 -0.75 11.68
CA PHE A 6 7.48 -2.19 11.56
C PHE A 6 8.03 -3.00 12.74
N THR A 7 7.75 -2.57 13.96
CA THR A 7 8.06 -3.38 15.15
C THR A 7 7.06 -4.53 15.29
N SER A 8 7.48 -5.62 15.94
CA SER A 8 6.60 -6.78 16.20
C SER A 8 5.32 -6.39 16.96
N GLY A 9 5.40 -5.38 17.85
CA GLY A 9 4.23 -4.85 18.55
C GLY A 9 3.23 -4.19 17.60
N LYS A 10 3.71 -3.31 16.73
CA LYS A 10 2.86 -2.59 15.77
C LYS A 10 2.27 -3.54 14.72
N LEU A 11 3.03 -4.53 14.25
CA LEU A 11 2.51 -5.57 13.36
C LEU A 11 1.41 -6.40 14.02
N ARG A 12 1.56 -6.68 15.34
CA ARG A 12 0.52 -7.39 16.11
C ARG A 12 -0.76 -6.56 16.24
N GLU A 13 -0.64 -5.25 16.42
CA GLU A 13 -1.79 -4.34 16.45
C GLU A 13 -2.57 -4.34 15.12
N MET A 14 -1.89 -4.52 13.98
CA MET A 14 -2.51 -4.60 12.65
C MET A 14 -3.06 -5.99 12.31
N PHE A 15 -2.72 -7.02 13.08
CA PHE A 15 -3.04 -8.41 12.73
C PHE A 15 -4.54 -8.67 12.59
N TYR A 16 -5.37 -8.02 13.40
CA TYR A 16 -6.82 -8.19 13.30
C TYR A 16 -7.37 -7.70 11.94
N LEU A 17 -6.76 -6.69 11.32
CA LEU A 17 -7.13 -6.21 9.98
C LEU A 17 -6.90 -7.30 8.91
N ILE A 18 -5.83 -8.08 9.08
CA ILE A 18 -5.54 -9.21 8.19
C ILE A 18 -6.58 -10.32 8.39
N ILE A 19 -6.99 -10.57 9.65
CA ILE A 19 -8.06 -11.52 9.94
C ILE A 19 -9.38 -11.09 9.28
N GLU A 20 -9.72 -9.81 9.35
CA GLU A 20 -10.90 -9.26 8.69
C GLU A 20 -10.83 -9.48 7.17
N CYS A 21 -9.70 -9.17 6.53
CA CYS A 21 -9.49 -9.47 5.10
C CYS A 21 -9.61 -10.98 4.79
N SER A 22 -9.14 -11.85 5.70
CA SER A 22 -9.23 -13.30 5.50
C SER A 22 -10.67 -13.82 5.55
N GLN A 23 -11.54 -13.21 6.36
CA GLN A 23 -12.97 -13.53 6.37
C GLN A 23 -13.66 -13.13 5.07
N HIS A 24 -13.23 -12.04 4.42
CA HIS A 24 -13.72 -11.67 3.09
C HIS A 24 -13.28 -12.69 2.05
N LEU A 25 -12.04 -13.15 2.12
CA LEU A 25 -11.52 -14.21 1.26
C LEU A 25 -12.32 -15.51 1.42
N GLU A 26 -12.57 -15.95 2.66
CA GLU A 26 -13.36 -17.15 2.97
C GLU A 26 -14.74 -17.06 2.31
N LYS A 27 -15.48 -15.98 2.56
CA LYS A 27 -16.80 -15.76 1.96
C LYS A 27 -16.78 -15.75 0.43
N TYR A 28 -15.71 -15.23 -0.17
CA TYR A 28 -15.55 -15.23 -1.62
C TYR A 28 -15.35 -16.65 -2.15
N LEU A 29 -14.50 -17.44 -1.49
CA LEU A 29 -14.23 -18.83 -1.87
C LEU A 29 -15.46 -19.71 -1.71
N ASP A 30 -16.20 -19.58 -0.61
CA ASP A 30 -17.43 -20.32 -0.36
C ASP A 30 -18.44 -20.12 -1.49
N LYS A 31 -18.66 -18.87 -1.89
CA LYS A 31 -19.57 -18.54 -3.01
C LYS A 31 -19.13 -19.17 -4.35
N ARG A 32 -17.82 -19.26 -4.59
CA ARG A 32 -17.28 -19.89 -5.81
C ARG A 32 -17.47 -21.40 -5.79
N VAL A 33 -17.21 -22.02 -4.64
CA VAL A 33 -17.39 -23.46 -4.41
C VAL A 33 -18.86 -23.84 -4.56
N GLU A 34 -19.78 -23.09 -3.95
CA GLU A 34 -21.23 -23.32 -4.05
C GLU A 34 -21.71 -23.29 -5.52
N LYS A 35 -21.13 -22.42 -6.35
CA LYS A 35 -21.47 -22.33 -7.77
C LYS A 35 -20.74 -23.36 -8.64
N GLY A 36 -19.80 -24.14 -8.10
CA GLY A 36 -18.96 -25.06 -8.86
C GLY A 36 -18.04 -24.36 -9.86
N GLU A 37 -17.71 -23.07 -9.62
CA GLU A 37 -16.86 -22.28 -10.50
C GLU A 37 -15.38 -22.58 -10.25
N PRO A 38 -14.54 -22.65 -11.30
CA PRO A 38 -13.11 -22.83 -11.12
C PRO A 38 -12.49 -21.64 -10.38
N ILE A 39 -11.52 -21.94 -9.51
CA ILE A 39 -10.80 -20.94 -8.72
C ILE A 39 -9.41 -20.77 -9.30
N GLU A 40 -9.09 -19.57 -9.78
CA GLU A 40 -7.75 -19.21 -10.21
C GLU A 40 -6.95 -18.68 -9.00
N CYS A 41 -6.03 -19.48 -8.49
CA CYS A 41 -5.28 -19.16 -7.27
C CYS A 41 -4.48 -17.85 -7.37
N CYS A 42 -3.87 -17.55 -8.52
CA CYS A 42 -3.11 -16.33 -8.70
C CYS A 42 -4.00 -15.08 -8.58
N GLU A 43 -5.17 -15.13 -9.20
CA GLU A 43 -6.14 -14.03 -9.15
C GLU A 43 -6.69 -13.81 -7.74
N VAL A 44 -7.06 -14.89 -7.06
CA VAL A 44 -7.56 -14.85 -5.68
C VAL A 44 -6.49 -14.31 -4.72
N THR A 45 -5.26 -14.79 -4.85
CA THR A 45 -4.14 -14.31 -4.02
C THR A 45 -3.85 -12.82 -4.29
N ALA A 46 -3.91 -12.39 -5.54
CA ALA A 46 -3.72 -10.98 -5.89
C ALA A 46 -4.83 -10.09 -5.31
N LYS A 47 -6.10 -10.55 -5.33
CA LYS A 47 -7.24 -9.87 -4.67
C LYS A 47 -7.00 -9.73 -3.18
N PHE A 48 -6.70 -10.84 -2.51
CA PHE A 48 -6.44 -10.85 -1.08
C PHE A 48 -5.28 -9.93 -0.68
N THR A 49 -4.17 -9.99 -1.41
CA THR A 49 -3.01 -9.11 -1.16
C THR A 49 -3.39 -7.64 -1.33
N THR A 50 -4.20 -7.33 -2.33
CA THR A 50 -4.70 -5.96 -2.56
C THR A 50 -5.55 -5.47 -1.39
N ASP A 51 -6.46 -6.30 -0.88
CA ASP A 51 -7.28 -5.98 0.30
C ASP A 51 -6.44 -5.76 1.54
N VAL A 52 -5.46 -6.64 1.80
CA VAL A 52 -4.54 -6.50 2.94
C VAL A 52 -3.73 -5.20 2.84
N ILE A 53 -3.16 -4.89 1.67
CA ILE A 53 -2.39 -3.64 1.48
C ILE A 53 -3.31 -2.42 1.61
N GLY A 54 -4.48 -2.43 0.97
CA GLY A 54 -5.45 -1.34 1.06
C GLY A 54 -5.86 -1.06 2.50
N THR A 55 -6.16 -2.11 3.25
CA THR A 55 -6.63 -2.02 4.63
C THR A 55 -5.53 -1.67 5.62
N CYS A 56 -4.38 -2.36 5.57
CA CYS A 56 -3.31 -2.19 6.56
C CYS A 56 -2.39 -1.00 6.27
N VAL A 57 -2.12 -0.70 4.98
CA VAL A 57 -1.17 0.35 4.60
C VAL A 57 -1.88 1.67 4.30
N PHE A 58 -2.93 1.64 3.49
CA PHE A 58 -3.65 2.84 3.08
C PHE A 58 -4.87 3.17 3.96
N GLY A 59 -5.25 2.25 4.85
CA GLY A 59 -6.37 2.45 5.77
C GLY A 59 -7.72 2.62 5.10
N ILE A 60 -7.87 2.02 3.91
CA ILE A 60 -9.07 2.06 3.10
C ILE A 60 -9.79 0.72 3.25
N GLU A 61 -11.09 0.75 3.48
CA GLU A 61 -11.91 -0.47 3.41
C GLU A 61 -12.04 -0.85 1.93
N MET A 62 -11.22 -1.82 1.54
CA MET A 62 -11.23 -2.36 0.19
C MET A 62 -12.09 -3.61 0.16
N SER A 63 -12.93 -3.69 -0.87
CA SER A 63 -13.64 -4.92 -1.21
C SER A 63 -13.14 -5.42 -2.57
N ALA A 64 -11.80 -5.59 -2.73
CA ALA A 64 -11.24 -6.07 -4.00
C ALA A 64 -11.75 -7.46 -4.36
N MET A 65 -12.25 -8.21 -3.37
CA MET A 65 -13.00 -9.46 -3.58
C MET A 65 -14.35 -9.23 -4.24
N ALA A 66 -15.02 -8.09 -3.97
CA ALA A 66 -16.33 -7.78 -4.52
C ALA A 66 -16.26 -6.88 -5.76
N ASP A 67 -15.28 -5.96 -5.81
CA ASP A 67 -15.09 -5.01 -6.92
C ASP A 67 -13.79 -5.32 -7.67
N GLU A 68 -13.95 -6.09 -8.74
CA GLU A 68 -12.83 -6.48 -9.63
C GLU A 68 -12.22 -5.28 -10.37
N ASP A 69 -12.96 -4.20 -10.50
CA ASP A 69 -12.62 -3.04 -11.32
C ASP A 69 -12.20 -1.80 -10.52
N SER A 70 -11.96 -1.94 -9.21
CA SER A 70 -11.55 -0.80 -8.39
C SER A 70 -10.28 -0.14 -8.94
N GLU A 71 -10.23 1.19 -8.91
CA GLU A 71 -9.06 1.96 -9.37
C GLU A 71 -7.79 1.57 -8.64
N PHE A 72 -7.90 1.28 -7.33
CA PHE A 72 -6.78 0.83 -6.52
C PHE A 72 -6.19 -0.49 -7.05
N ARG A 73 -7.05 -1.45 -7.41
CA ARG A 73 -6.61 -2.72 -8.00
C ARG A 73 -5.98 -2.52 -9.38
N LYS A 74 -6.55 -1.66 -10.22
CA LYS A 74 -5.96 -1.31 -11.52
C LYS A 74 -4.58 -0.72 -11.35
N MET A 75 -4.42 0.22 -10.43
CA MET A 75 -3.11 0.81 -10.12
C MET A 75 -2.15 -0.22 -9.50
N GLY A 76 -2.63 -1.10 -8.62
CA GLY A 76 -1.83 -2.21 -8.10
C GLY A 76 -1.32 -3.14 -9.19
N ARG A 77 -2.15 -3.50 -10.17
CA ARG A 77 -1.71 -4.28 -11.35
C ARG A 77 -0.65 -3.53 -12.16
N GLU A 78 -0.78 -2.22 -12.34
CA GLU A 78 0.22 -1.42 -13.07
C GLU A 78 1.58 -1.38 -12.35
N VAL A 79 1.61 -1.40 -11.01
CA VAL A 79 2.86 -1.47 -10.24
C VAL A 79 3.65 -2.74 -10.59
N PHE A 80 2.95 -3.87 -10.73
CA PHE A 80 3.56 -5.16 -11.01
C PHE A 80 3.57 -5.54 -12.49
N ALA A 81 2.97 -4.71 -13.35
CA ALA A 81 2.95 -4.97 -14.79
C ALA A 81 4.38 -5.00 -15.36
N VAL A 82 4.68 -6.09 -16.05
CA VAL A 82 5.96 -6.25 -16.76
C VAL A 82 5.89 -5.48 -18.09
N ASN A 83 5.83 -4.16 -18.01
CA ASN A 83 5.93 -3.31 -19.18
C ASN A 83 7.40 -3.07 -19.55
N VAL A 84 7.68 -2.95 -20.83
CA VAL A 84 9.04 -2.67 -21.34
C VAL A 84 9.66 -1.46 -20.65
N GLU A 85 8.89 -0.41 -20.38
CA GLU A 85 9.30 0.78 -19.65
C GLU A 85 9.75 0.46 -18.22
N ASN A 86 9.00 -0.36 -17.49
CA ASN A 86 9.33 -0.79 -16.12
C ASN A 86 10.59 -1.65 -16.11
N VAL A 87 10.74 -2.56 -17.08
CA VAL A 87 11.94 -3.42 -17.21
C VAL A 87 13.17 -2.57 -17.52
N ILE A 88 13.06 -1.62 -18.44
CA ILE A 88 14.17 -0.70 -18.78
C ILE A 88 14.52 0.15 -17.56
N ARG A 89 13.52 0.70 -16.86
CA ARG A 89 13.72 1.50 -15.65
C ARG A 89 14.42 0.70 -14.55
N GLN A 90 14.00 -0.54 -14.29
CA GLN A 90 14.64 -1.42 -13.30
C GLN A 90 16.08 -1.76 -13.68
N LYS A 91 16.33 -2.12 -14.95
CA LYS A 91 17.68 -2.39 -15.45
C LYS A 91 18.56 -1.14 -15.36
N MET A 92 18.04 0.01 -15.73
CA MET A 92 18.80 1.26 -15.66
C MET A 92 19.13 1.65 -14.21
N LYS A 93 18.18 1.45 -13.26
CA LYS A 93 18.42 1.64 -11.83
C LYS A 93 19.52 0.70 -11.29
N LEU A 94 19.57 -0.55 -11.78
CA LEU A 94 20.53 -1.54 -11.33
C LEU A 94 21.93 -1.33 -11.93
N PHE A 95 22.02 -1.08 -13.25
CA PHE A 95 23.28 -1.01 -13.96
C PHE A 95 23.87 0.39 -14.06
N MET A 96 23.04 1.42 -14.05
CA MET A 96 23.46 2.81 -14.24
C MET A 96 22.76 3.76 -13.25
N PRO A 97 22.99 3.63 -11.93
CA PRO A 97 22.26 4.38 -10.91
C PRO A 97 22.43 5.91 -11.04
N LYS A 98 23.61 6.38 -11.46
CA LYS A 98 23.87 7.81 -11.68
C LYS A 98 23.06 8.37 -12.85
N LEU A 99 22.97 7.61 -13.94
CA LEU A 99 22.16 8.00 -15.11
C LEU A 99 20.66 7.91 -14.79
N TYR A 100 20.25 6.92 -14.02
CA TYR A 100 18.87 6.81 -13.53
C TYR A 100 18.47 8.00 -12.66
N HIS A 101 19.35 8.47 -11.77
CA HIS A 101 19.09 9.66 -10.96
C HIS A 101 18.92 10.92 -11.81
N LEU A 102 19.71 11.06 -12.86
CA LEU A 102 19.62 12.20 -13.78
C LEU A 102 18.36 12.14 -14.65
N LEU A 103 18.05 10.97 -15.21
CA LEU A 103 16.90 10.76 -16.08
C LEU A 103 15.59 10.55 -15.29
N GLY A 104 15.64 10.01 -14.08
CA GLY A 104 14.49 9.82 -13.19
C GLY A 104 13.85 11.15 -12.77
N TYR A 105 14.63 12.24 -12.75
CA TYR A 105 14.10 13.59 -12.59
C TYR A 105 13.31 14.07 -13.82
N ILE A 106 13.64 13.54 -15.00
CA ILE A 106 13.03 13.93 -16.30
C ILE A 106 11.83 13.04 -16.66
N ILE A 107 11.80 11.80 -16.16
CA ILE A 107 10.72 10.81 -16.43
C ILE A 107 10.03 10.43 -15.12
N PRO A 108 9.24 11.34 -14.52
CA PRO A 108 8.47 10.98 -13.34
C PRO A 108 7.43 9.92 -13.70
N ASP A 109 7.16 9.02 -12.74
CA ASP A 109 6.02 8.12 -12.83
C ASP A 109 4.73 8.93 -12.71
N ARG A 110 4.19 9.32 -13.85
CA ARG A 110 3.13 10.33 -13.94
C ARG A 110 1.78 9.87 -13.41
N LYS A 111 1.58 8.56 -13.20
CA LYS A 111 0.28 8.00 -12.82
C LYS A 111 0.26 7.41 -11.41
N LEU A 112 1.23 6.56 -11.10
CA LEU A 112 1.21 5.77 -9.86
C LEU A 112 1.49 6.62 -8.62
N ALA A 113 2.56 7.42 -8.62
CA ALA A 113 2.94 8.20 -7.46
C ALA A 113 1.86 9.25 -7.08
N PRO A 114 1.31 10.05 -8.01
CA PRO A 114 0.23 10.99 -7.67
C PRO A 114 -1.03 10.30 -7.13
N PHE A 115 -1.38 9.13 -7.67
CA PHE A 115 -2.53 8.36 -7.21
C PHE A 115 -2.38 7.93 -5.75
N PHE A 116 -1.27 7.28 -5.40
CA PHE A 116 -1.04 6.82 -4.03
C PHE A 116 -0.84 7.97 -3.04
N ILE A 117 -0.16 9.06 -3.46
CA ILE A 117 -0.02 10.27 -2.63
C ILE A 117 -1.40 10.86 -2.34
N LYS A 118 -2.26 10.96 -3.33
CA LYS A 118 -3.63 11.46 -3.16
C LYS A 118 -4.39 10.62 -2.15
N ILE A 119 -4.40 9.29 -2.29
CA ILE A 119 -5.06 8.38 -1.34
C ILE A 119 -4.58 8.62 0.10
N VAL A 120 -3.26 8.65 0.31
CA VAL A 120 -2.69 8.88 1.65
C VAL A 120 -3.12 10.24 2.20
N THR A 121 -3.05 11.28 1.38
CA THR A 121 -3.41 12.64 1.79
C THR A 121 -4.89 12.74 2.15
N ASP A 122 -5.76 12.19 1.30
CA ASP A 122 -7.22 12.21 1.51
C ASP A 122 -7.59 11.41 2.77
N THR A 123 -6.97 10.25 2.98
CA THR A 123 -7.18 9.43 4.18
C THR A 123 -6.74 10.16 5.45
N ILE A 124 -5.57 10.79 5.46
CA ILE A 124 -5.08 11.57 6.61
C ILE A 124 -6.02 12.74 6.90
N LYS A 125 -6.45 13.46 5.87
CA LYS A 125 -7.38 14.58 6.00
C LYS A 125 -8.70 14.12 6.61
N TYR A 126 -9.31 13.09 6.04
CA TYR A 126 -10.57 12.52 6.51
C TYR A 126 -10.50 12.09 7.98
N ARG A 127 -9.39 11.43 8.39
CA ARG A 127 -9.21 11.00 9.78
C ARG A 127 -9.03 12.15 10.74
N LYS A 128 -8.29 13.20 10.35
CA LYS A 128 -8.15 14.41 11.18
C LYS A 128 -9.49 15.12 11.39
N GLU A 129 -10.30 15.21 10.35
CA GLU A 129 -11.62 15.87 10.41
C GLU A 129 -12.64 15.08 11.26
N ASN A 130 -12.56 13.73 11.23
CA ASN A 130 -13.51 12.87 11.91
C ASN A 130 -12.96 12.25 13.21
N ASN A 131 -11.75 12.61 13.66
CA ASN A 131 -11.09 12.07 14.84
C ASN A 131 -10.99 10.53 14.85
N ILE A 132 -10.72 9.93 13.68
CA ILE A 132 -10.63 8.48 13.53
C ILE A 132 -9.22 8.00 13.88
N VAL A 133 -9.15 7.04 14.80
CA VAL A 133 -7.92 6.35 15.17
C VAL A 133 -8.06 4.87 14.81
N ARG A 134 -7.17 4.35 13.97
CA ARG A 134 -7.14 2.96 13.54
C ARG A 134 -5.69 2.47 13.61
N PRO A 135 -5.38 1.30 14.17
CA PRO A 135 -4.01 0.80 14.25
C PRO A 135 -3.55 0.23 12.91
N ASP A 136 -3.25 1.12 11.98
CA ASP A 136 -2.70 0.87 10.66
C ASP A 136 -1.50 1.78 10.36
N PHE A 137 -0.90 1.59 9.19
CA PHE A 137 0.30 2.34 8.81
C PHE A 137 0.05 3.86 8.70
N ILE A 138 -1.12 4.29 8.23
CA ILE A 138 -1.45 5.73 8.16
C ILE A 138 -1.48 6.36 9.55
N ASN A 139 -2.07 5.69 10.54
CA ASN A 139 -2.09 6.20 11.90
C ASN A 139 -0.67 6.30 12.48
N MET A 140 0.18 5.31 12.19
CA MET A 140 1.59 5.38 12.59
C MET A 140 2.32 6.57 11.94
N LEU A 141 2.07 6.86 10.66
CA LEU A 141 2.60 8.05 10.01
C LEU A 141 2.10 9.34 10.66
N MET A 142 0.82 9.40 11.03
CA MET A 142 0.25 10.54 11.74
C MET A 142 0.86 10.71 13.13
N GLU A 143 1.16 9.63 13.85
CA GLU A 143 1.87 9.66 15.14
C GLU A 143 3.31 10.17 14.99
N VAL A 144 4.06 9.70 13.99
CA VAL A 144 5.40 10.20 13.67
C VAL A 144 5.35 11.69 13.35
N GLN A 145 4.34 12.16 12.63
CA GLN A 145 4.17 13.56 12.32
C GLN A 145 3.88 14.42 13.56
N LYS A 146 3.10 13.88 14.53
CA LYS A 146 2.77 14.57 15.78
C LYS A 146 3.92 14.60 16.80
N HIS A 147 4.75 13.54 16.82
CA HIS A 147 5.78 13.29 17.81
C HIS A 147 7.12 12.92 17.15
N PRO A 148 7.71 13.82 16.35
CA PRO A 148 8.97 13.52 15.65
C PRO A 148 10.10 13.19 16.63
N GLU A 149 10.08 13.77 17.85
CA GLU A 149 11.08 13.55 18.91
C GLU A 149 11.17 12.09 19.35
N LYS A 150 10.06 11.34 19.31
CA LYS A 150 10.06 9.90 19.67
C LYS A 150 10.78 9.04 18.64
N PHE A 151 11.02 9.58 17.47
CA PHE A 151 11.58 8.89 16.32
C PHE A 151 12.91 9.47 15.84
N GLU A 152 13.45 10.51 16.50
CA GLU A 152 14.73 11.17 16.15
C GLU A 152 15.95 10.23 16.24
N ASN A 153 15.90 9.22 17.10
CA ASN A 153 16.95 8.20 17.17
C ASN A 153 17.04 7.26 15.96
N ILE A 154 16.22 7.47 14.94
CA ILE A 154 16.02 6.54 13.84
C ILE A 154 16.49 7.08 12.48
N GLY A 155 17.32 8.12 12.51
CA GLY A 155 18.03 8.61 11.32
C GLY A 155 17.30 9.73 10.57
N THR A 156 18.06 10.73 10.27
CA THR A 156 17.76 12.07 9.70
C THR A 156 17.04 12.08 8.33
N SER A 157 16.53 10.95 7.84
CA SER A 157 16.06 10.82 6.45
C SER A 157 14.56 11.14 6.23
N TYR A 158 13.81 11.48 7.28
CA TYR A 158 12.34 11.63 7.17
C TYR A 158 11.86 13.06 6.92
N ARG A 159 12.72 14.08 7.02
CA ARG A 159 12.31 15.48 6.84
C ARG A 159 11.76 15.81 5.44
N HIS A 160 12.15 15.04 4.42
CA HIS A 160 11.72 15.28 3.03
C HIS A 160 10.45 14.52 2.61
N LEU A 161 9.90 13.67 3.48
CA LEU A 161 8.68 12.88 3.19
C LEU A 161 7.41 13.45 3.85
N ILE A 162 7.57 14.49 4.71
CA ILE A 162 6.49 15.02 5.55
C ILE A 162 6.15 16.48 5.16
N LEU A 163 6.90 17.07 4.22
CA LEU A 163 6.60 18.36 3.60
C LEU A 163 5.99 18.13 2.23
#